data_44325905bb02f45d660c8be4a897b950
#
_entry.id   44325905bb02f45d660c8be4a897b950
#
_cell.length_a   1.000
_cell.length_b   1.000
_cell.length_c   1.000
_cell.angle_alpha   90.00
_cell.angle_beta   90.00
_cell.angle_gamma   90.00
#
_symmetry.space_group_name_H-M   'P 1'
#
loop_
_entity.id
_entity.type
_entity.pdbx_description
1 polymer ?
#
loop_
_entity_poly.entity_id
_entity_poly.type
_entity_poly.pdbx_seq_one_letter_code
_entity_poly.pdbx_strand_id
1 'polypeptide(L)'
;FLQLVPDISGSIDNSNAIPLGFSSPVMVVDNSVFIFPTMGKDADNNIKRYTYNLSAQKLTGMVKMDVPANTMPINIIKVTNRKAYVPFYTLGVVWIVDIETMQKTGEIDLKPYSHKDSSPEPAFGIVRDGLYYLPLDQINENFMPYEDYRQVDVAVIDTKTDKVQKIISEKTSKLSFPTRPMLRNMIFTDEHNDIYIACAGNFGLNPTYLNNGFVCIPAGS
;
A
#
# COMPACT_ATOMS: atom_id res chain seq x y z
N PHE A 1 5.72 -18.65 5.59
CA PHE A 1 4.61 -19.56 5.40
C PHE A 1 3.28 -18.85 5.62
N LEU A 2 2.24 -19.22 4.88
CA LEU A 2 0.87 -18.76 5.07
C LEU A 2 -0.03 -19.94 5.38
N GLN A 3 -0.83 -19.83 6.44
CA GLN A 3 -1.78 -20.85 6.85
C GLN A 3 -3.00 -20.19 7.48
N LEU A 4 -4.18 -20.76 7.27
CA LEU A 4 -5.37 -20.45 8.01
C LEU A 4 -5.41 -21.29 9.28
N VAL A 5 -5.42 -20.63 10.42
CA VAL A 5 -5.44 -21.25 11.74
C VAL A 5 -6.77 -20.90 12.42
N PRO A 6 -7.59 -21.86 12.81
CA PRO A 6 -8.89 -21.59 13.44
C PRO A 6 -8.73 -21.09 14.89
N ASP A 7 -7.65 -21.49 15.55
CA ASP A 7 -7.31 -21.13 16.91
C ASP A 7 -5.79 -21.06 17.05
N ILE A 8 -5.29 -20.19 17.87
CA ILE A 8 -3.86 -20.02 18.18
C ILE A 8 -3.46 -20.64 19.52
N SER A 9 -4.30 -21.52 20.06
CA SER A 9 -4.00 -22.28 21.27
C SER A 9 -3.09 -23.47 20.95
N GLY A 10 -2.01 -23.64 21.70
CA GLY A 10 -1.11 -24.78 21.58
C GLY A 10 -0.05 -24.64 20.46
N SER A 11 0.38 -25.76 19.90
CA SER A 11 1.38 -25.81 18.82
C SER A 11 0.73 -25.66 17.45
N ILE A 12 1.33 -24.84 16.60
CA ILE A 12 0.91 -24.69 15.20
C ILE A 12 1.83 -25.56 14.35
N ASP A 13 1.25 -26.49 13.61
CA ASP A 13 1.94 -27.31 12.63
C ASP A 13 1.89 -26.64 11.25
N ASN A 14 3.05 -26.38 10.67
CA ASN A 14 3.21 -25.74 9.37
C ASN A 14 3.28 -26.72 8.20
N SER A 15 3.07 -28.01 8.40
CA SER A 15 3.21 -29.06 7.37
C SER A 15 2.32 -28.83 6.14
N ASN A 16 1.16 -28.21 6.33
CA ASN A 16 0.19 -27.88 5.28
C ASN A 16 0.19 -26.39 4.91
N ALA A 17 1.15 -25.63 5.39
CA ALA A 17 1.23 -24.20 5.11
C ALA A 17 1.75 -23.93 3.68
N ILE A 18 1.25 -22.87 3.05
CA ILE A 18 1.73 -22.39 1.75
C ILE A 18 3.11 -21.74 1.98
N PRO A 19 4.18 -22.22 1.32
CA PRO A 19 5.47 -21.57 1.42
C PRO A 19 5.42 -20.18 0.77
N LEU A 20 5.97 -19.20 1.45
CA LEU A 20 6.14 -17.84 0.93
C LEU A 20 7.63 -17.54 0.75
N GLY A 21 7.94 -16.66 -0.19
CA GLY A 21 9.27 -16.10 -0.32
C GLY A 21 9.64 -15.19 0.87
N PHE A 22 10.88 -14.75 0.91
CA PHE A 22 11.35 -13.84 1.93
C PHE A 22 10.57 -12.52 1.86
N SER A 23 10.01 -12.10 3.00
CA SER A 23 9.32 -10.81 3.14
C SER A 23 8.14 -10.58 2.19
N SER A 24 7.43 -11.65 1.77
CA SER A 24 6.19 -11.51 0.99
C SER A 24 5.10 -10.85 1.85
N PRO A 25 4.63 -9.64 1.49
CA PRO A 25 3.51 -9.03 2.20
C PRO A 25 2.21 -9.82 2.01
N VAL A 26 1.40 -9.88 3.06
CA VAL A 26 0.10 -10.55 3.05
C VAL A 26 -0.97 -9.58 3.52
N MET A 27 -2.08 -9.52 2.82
CA MET A 27 -3.25 -8.71 3.21
C MET A 27 -4.51 -9.55 3.20
N VAL A 28 -5.40 -9.26 4.15
CA VAL A 28 -6.76 -9.80 4.17
C VAL A 28 -7.72 -8.67 3.81
N VAL A 29 -8.54 -8.91 2.80
CA VAL A 29 -9.62 -8.01 2.38
C VAL A 29 -10.88 -8.86 2.22
N ASP A 30 -11.92 -8.55 2.99
CA ASP A 30 -13.14 -9.35 3.08
C ASP A 30 -12.82 -10.83 3.35
N ASN A 31 -13.22 -11.73 2.45
CA ASN A 31 -12.98 -13.18 2.53
C ASN A 31 -11.78 -13.64 1.67
N SER A 32 -10.92 -12.72 1.28
CA SER A 32 -9.77 -13.00 0.43
C SER A 32 -8.46 -12.70 1.12
N VAL A 33 -7.46 -13.51 0.82
CA VAL A 33 -6.07 -13.33 1.25
C VAL A 33 -5.22 -13.04 0.02
N PHE A 34 -4.56 -11.89 0.01
CA PHE A 34 -3.66 -11.46 -1.04
C PHE A 34 -2.22 -11.66 -0.61
N ILE A 35 -1.41 -12.25 -1.47
CA ILE A 35 0.03 -12.42 -1.30
C ILE A 35 0.71 -11.61 -2.40
N PHE A 36 1.59 -10.70 -1.99
CA PHE A 36 2.33 -9.86 -2.91
C PHE A 36 3.71 -10.48 -3.22
N PRO A 37 4.34 -10.08 -4.33
CA PRO A 37 5.67 -10.55 -4.68
C PRO A 37 6.67 -10.29 -3.55
N THR A 38 7.55 -11.24 -3.33
CA THR A 38 8.70 -11.02 -2.44
C THR A 38 9.69 -10.04 -3.07
N MET A 39 10.49 -9.39 -2.25
CA MET A 39 11.61 -8.59 -2.73
C MET A 39 12.83 -9.51 -2.96
N GLY A 40 13.47 -9.43 -4.13
CA GLY A 40 14.70 -10.15 -4.43
C GLY A 40 14.68 -10.97 -5.72
N LYS A 41 15.77 -11.69 -5.96
CA LYS A 41 16.03 -12.41 -7.23
C LYS A 41 15.04 -13.53 -7.54
N ASP A 42 14.47 -14.14 -6.51
CA ASP A 42 13.54 -15.26 -6.63
C ASP A 42 12.08 -14.81 -6.51
N ALA A 43 11.83 -13.53 -6.78
CA ALA A 43 10.51 -12.96 -6.71
C ALA A 43 9.59 -13.60 -7.75
N ASP A 44 8.55 -14.20 -7.26
CA ASP A 44 7.39 -14.62 -8.05
C ASP A 44 6.65 -13.36 -8.49
N ASN A 45 6.92 -12.83 -9.67
CA ASN A 45 6.38 -11.55 -10.14
C ASN A 45 4.86 -11.61 -10.39
N ASN A 46 4.11 -11.95 -9.35
CA ASN A 46 2.65 -11.97 -9.39
C ASN A 46 2.05 -11.70 -8.02
N ILE A 47 0.84 -11.15 -8.03
CA ILE A 47 -0.02 -11.04 -6.85
C ILE A 47 -0.96 -12.23 -6.89
N LYS A 48 -1.03 -13.00 -5.79
CA LYS A 48 -1.92 -14.14 -5.63
C LYS A 48 -3.08 -13.76 -4.72
N ARG A 49 -4.30 -14.13 -5.13
CA ARG A 49 -5.51 -14.03 -4.31
C ARG A 49 -6.00 -15.42 -3.99
N TYR A 50 -6.26 -15.68 -2.73
CA TYR A 50 -6.96 -16.87 -2.25
C TYR A 50 -8.27 -16.47 -1.60
N THR A 51 -9.28 -17.32 -1.71
CA THR A 51 -10.48 -17.23 -0.86
C THR A 51 -10.26 -18.12 0.35
N TYR A 52 -10.56 -17.64 1.55
CA TYR A 52 -10.51 -18.48 2.74
C TYR A 52 -11.90 -19.00 3.10
N ASN A 53 -11.93 -20.25 3.54
CA ASN A 53 -13.12 -20.91 4.07
C ASN A 53 -12.84 -21.31 5.52
N LEU A 54 -13.45 -20.58 6.46
CA LEU A 54 -13.24 -20.81 7.89
C LEU A 54 -13.74 -22.18 8.32
N SER A 55 -14.90 -22.65 7.80
CA SER A 55 -15.46 -23.95 8.15
C SER A 55 -14.60 -25.12 7.66
N ALA A 56 -14.00 -24.97 6.47
CA ALA A 56 -13.10 -25.98 5.91
C ALA A 56 -11.64 -25.80 6.35
N GLN A 57 -11.31 -24.70 7.02
CA GLN A 57 -9.95 -24.31 7.45
C GLN A 57 -8.94 -24.33 6.29
N LYS A 58 -9.36 -23.82 5.13
CA LYS A 58 -8.58 -23.88 3.90
C LYS A 58 -8.57 -22.57 3.13
N LEU A 59 -7.45 -22.32 2.48
CA LEU A 59 -7.31 -21.36 1.40
C LEU A 59 -7.57 -22.07 0.08
N THR A 60 -8.47 -21.53 -0.74
CA THR A 60 -8.94 -22.15 -1.99
C THR A 60 -9.03 -21.12 -3.11
N GLY A 61 -9.26 -21.58 -4.33
CA GLY A 61 -9.60 -20.71 -5.47
C GLY A 61 -8.50 -19.71 -5.82
N MET A 62 -7.25 -20.15 -5.87
CA MET A 62 -6.13 -19.27 -6.20
C MET A 62 -6.28 -18.67 -7.61
N VAL A 63 -6.27 -17.33 -7.66
CA VAL A 63 -6.17 -16.53 -8.88
C VAL A 63 -4.92 -15.66 -8.78
N LYS A 64 -4.25 -15.42 -9.90
CA LYS A 64 -3.04 -14.58 -9.91
C LYS A 64 -3.10 -13.49 -10.96
N MET A 65 -2.38 -12.42 -10.70
CA MET A 65 -2.10 -11.33 -11.64
C MET A 65 -0.59 -11.16 -11.76
N ASP A 66 -0.07 -11.31 -12.97
CA ASP A 66 1.35 -11.07 -13.23
C ASP A 66 1.64 -9.57 -13.17
N VAL A 67 2.77 -9.21 -12.59
CA VAL A 67 3.24 -7.82 -12.42
C VAL A 67 4.66 -7.67 -12.94
N PRO A 68 5.07 -6.46 -13.35
CA PRO A 68 6.45 -6.24 -13.77
C PRO A 68 7.44 -6.49 -12.63
N ALA A 69 8.59 -7.03 -12.95
CA ALA A 69 9.65 -7.27 -11.96
C ALA A 69 10.14 -5.95 -11.33
N ASN A 70 10.50 -6.01 -10.05
CA ASN A 70 11.08 -4.89 -9.29
C ASN A 70 10.16 -3.65 -9.16
N THR A 71 8.85 -3.82 -9.23
CA THR A 71 7.89 -2.70 -9.17
C THR A 71 7.22 -2.52 -7.80
N MET A 72 7.47 -3.42 -6.87
CA MET A 72 7.00 -3.37 -5.48
C MET A 72 5.50 -3.06 -5.31
N PRO A 73 4.59 -3.87 -5.86
CA PRO A 73 3.18 -3.80 -5.46
C PRO A 73 3.04 -4.50 -4.11
N ILE A 74 2.68 -3.78 -3.07
CA ILE A 74 2.71 -4.30 -1.69
C ILE A 74 1.39 -4.15 -0.95
N ASN A 75 0.40 -3.56 -1.59
CA ASN A 75 -0.94 -3.45 -1.01
C ASN A 75 -2.02 -3.42 -2.10
N ILE A 76 -3.27 -3.65 -1.66
CA ILE A 76 -4.47 -3.54 -2.48
C ILE A 76 -5.58 -2.87 -1.67
N ILE A 77 -6.22 -1.88 -2.23
CA ILE A 77 -7.29 -1.11 -1.61
C ILE A 77 -8.59 -1.35 -2.37
N LYS A 78 -9.54 -1.97 -1.71
CA LYS A 78 -10.87 -2.18 -2.28
C LYS A 78 -11.61 -0.85 -2.40
N VAL A 79 -12.11 -0.53 -3.60
CA VAL A 79 -12.90 0.65 -3.90
C VAL A 79 -14.39 0.31 -4.03
N THR A 80 -14.70 -0.78 -4.73
CA THR A 80 -16.04 -1.34 -4.85
C THR A 80 -15.98 -2.86 -4.75
N ASN A 81 -17.09 -3.56 -4.92
CA ASN A 81 -17.08 -5.03 -4.94
C ASN A 81 -16.26 -5.62 -6.09
N ARG A 82 -16.00 -4.85 -7.14
CA ARG A 82 -15.24 -5.31 -8.31
C ARG A 82 -13.95 -4.51 -8.52
N LYS A 83 -13.91 -3.24 -8.12
CA LYS A 83 -12.76 -2.37 -8.34
C LYS A 83 -11.88 -2.28 -7.12
N ALA A 84 -10.58 -2.42 -7.33
CA ALA A 84 -9.54 -2.15 -6.34
C ALA A 84 -8.36 -1.39 -6.98
N TYR A 85 -7.57 -0.75 -6.14
CA TYR A 85 -6.32 -0.08 -6.51
C TYR A 85 -5.13 -0.85 -5.97
N VAL A 86 -4.10 -0.98 -6.80
CA VAL A 86 -2.81 -1.57 -6.44
C VAL A 86 -1.72 -0.53 -6.73
N PRO A 87 -1.21 0.18 -5.73
CA PRO A 87 -0.07 1.06 -5.90
C PRO A 87 1.22 0.27 -6.18
N PHE A 88 2.01 0.77 -7.12
CA PHE A 88 3.33 0.24 -7.45
C PHE A 88 4.40 1.23 -7.00
N TYR A 89 5.03 0.92 -5.90
CA TYR A 89 5.90 1.81 -5.15
C TYR A 89 7.05 2.38 -5.99
N THR A 90 7.77 1.53 -6.72
CA THR A 90 8.92 1.95 -7.54
C THR A 90 8.58 2.27 -8.99
N LEU A 91 7.32 2.08 -9.40
CA LEU A 91 6.88 2.34 -10.78
C LEU A 91 6.16 3.69 -10.92
N GLY A 92 5.73 4.29 -9.82
CA GLY A 92 5.03 5.57 -9.80
C GLY A 92 3.63 5.53 -10.43
N VAL A 93 2.94 4.38 -10.34
CA VAL A 93 1.57 4.21 -10.86
C VAL A 93 0.68 3.49 -9.88
N VAL A 94 -0.63 3.62 -10.07
CA VAL A 94 -1.64 2.77 -9.43
C VAL A 94 -2.36 1.97 -10.51
N TRP A 95 -2.34 0.64 -10.42
CA TRP A 95 -3.18 -0.17 -11.28
C TRP A 95 -4.61 -0.21 -10.74
N ILE A 96 -5.55 -0.06 -11.65
CA ILE A 96 -6.96 -0.32 -11.42
C ILE A 96 -7.18 -1.77 -11.78
N VAL A 97 -7.70 -2.56 -10.83
CA VAL A 97 -7.86 -4.00 -11.02
C VAL A 97 -9.28 -4.44 -10.70
N ASP A 98 -9.75 -5.44 -11.42
CA ASP A 98 -10.90 -6.22 -11.00
C ASP A 98 -10.46 -7.19 -9.90
N ILE A 99 -10.93 -6.97 -8.68
CA ILE A 99 -10.48 -7.71 -7.51
C ILE A 99 -10.91 -9.18 -7.53
N GLU A 100 -11.96 -9.51 -8.28
CA GLU A 100 -12.46 -10.89 -8.38
C GLU A 100 -11.64 -11.72 -9.37
N THR A 101 -11.35 -11.15 -10.55
CA THR A 101 -10.62 -11.85 -11.62
C THR A 101 -9.12 -11.62 -11.58
N MET A 102 -8.65 -10.69 -10.74
CA MET A 102 -7.24 -10.24 -10.69
C MET A 102 -6.72 -9.76 -12.05
N GLN A 103 -7.54 -9.04 -12.80
CA GLN A 103 -7.17 -8.46 -14.09
C GLN A 103 -6.99 -6.95 -13.97
N LYS A 104 -5.92 -6.42 -14.56
CA LYS A 104 -5.72 -4.98 -14.73
C LYS A 104 -6.78 -4.44 -15.69
N THR A 105 -7.52 -3.42 -15.27
CA THR A 105 -8.56 -2.75 -16.05
C THR A 105 -8.19 -1.31 -16.42
N GLY A 106 -7.18 -0.75 -15.78
CA GLY A 106 -6.71 0.60 -16.03
C GLY A 106 -5.47 0.96 -15.22
N GLU A 107 -5.05 2.21 -15.34
CA GLU A 107 -3.86 2.73 -14.65
C GLU A 107 -4.02 4.22 -14.38
N ILE A 108 -3.51 4.66 -13.24
CA ILE A 108 -3.38 6.06 -12.84
C ILE A 108 -1.88 6.37 -12.81
N ASP A 109 -1.43 7.29 -13.64
CA ASP A 109 -0.04 7.73 -13.68
C ASP A 109 0.22 8.79 -12.61
N LEU A 110 1.16 8.51 -11.71
CA LEU A 110 1.59 9.42 -10.64
C LEU A 110 2.99 10.02 -10.90
N LYS A 111 3.70 9.59 -11.93
CA LYS A 111 5.04 10.08 -12.28
C LYS A 111 5.14 11.60 -12.40
N PRO A 112 4.12 12.31 -12.95
CA PRO A 112 4.16 13.78 -13.00
C PRO A 112 4.25 14.46 -11.63
N TYR A 113 4.00 13.74 -10.54
CA TYR A 113 4.05 14.25 -9.15
C TYR A 113 5.33 13.83 -8.42
N SER A 114 6.26 13.19 -9.09
CA SER A 114 7.58 12.85 -8.56
C SER A 114 8.46 14.08 -8.37
N HIS A 115 9.29 14.07 -7.31
CA HIS A 115 10.20 15.19 -7.03
C HIS A 115 11.42 15.20 -7.95
N LYS A 116 12.19 14.12 -8.01
CA LYS A 116 13.47 14.07 -8.76
C LYS A 116 13.62 12.89 -9.71
N ASP A 117 12.99 11.82 -9.41
CA ASP A 117 13.07 10.59 -10.20
C ASP A 117 11.77 10.31 -10.98
N SER A 118 11.51 9.07 -11.32
CA SER A 118 10.32 8.67 -12.09
C SER A 118 9.18 8.12 -11.24
N SER A 119 9.33 8.07 -9.93
CA SER A 119 8.29 7.59 -9.02
C SER A 119 8.13 8.51 -7.81
N PRO A 120 6.92 8.92 -7.43
CA PRO A 120 6.68 9.58 -6.15
C PRO A 120 6.51 8.58 -4.99
N GLU A 121 6.77 7.29 -5.20
CA GLU A 121 6.62 6.18 -4.27
C GLU A 121 5.24 6.15 -3.59
N PRO A 122 4.18 5.83 -4.37
CA PRO A 122 2.83 5.71 -3.79
C PRO A 122 2.79 4.57 -2.76
N ALA A 123 2.52 4.94 -1.52
CA ALA A 123 2.58 4.04 -0.38
C ALA A 123 1.22 3.41 -0.03
N PHE A 124 0.82 3.46 1.22
CA PHE A 124 -0.45 2.90 1.67
C PHE A 124 -1.49 4.02 1.81
N GLY A 125 -2.62 3.91 1.11
CA GLY A 125 -3.68 4.91 1.15
C GLY A 125 -5.00 4.39 1.72
N ILE A 126 -5.98 5.28 1.85
CA ILE A 126 -7.32 5.01 2.37
C ILE A 126 -8.39 5.64 1.48
N VAL A 127 -9.54 4.98 1.37
CA VAL A 127 -10.71 5.54 0.68
C VAL A 127 -11.66 6.17 1.70
N ARG A 128 -11.99 7.45 1.48
CA ARG A 128 -12.97 8.21 2.27
C ARG A 128 -13.87 9.02 1.33
N ASP A 129 -15.16 8.89 1.46
CA ASP A 129 -16.18 9.69 0.75
C ASP A 129 -16.00 9.69 -0.80
N GLY A 130 -15.65 8.55 -1.37
CA GLY A 130 -15.44 8.39 -2.81
C GLY A 130 -14.10 8.95 -3.33
N LEU A 131 -13.21 9.37 -2.44
CA LEU A 131 -11.86 9.81 -2.75
C LEU A 131 -10.84 8.83 -2.16
N TYR A 132 -9.78 8.55 -2.91
CA TYR A 132 -8.65 7.78 -2.45
C TYR A 132 -7.51 8.73 -2.09
N TYR A 133 -7.15 8.75 -0.82
CA TYR A 133 -6.06 9.53 -0.26
C TYR A 133 -4.81 8.64 -0.22
N LEU A 134 -3.86 8.94 -1.07
CA LEU A 134 -2.66 8.13 -1.27
C LEU A 134 -1.40 8.93 -0.94
N PRO A 135 -0.75 8.67 0.19
CA PRO A 135 0.54 9.28 0.53
C PRO A 135 1.62 8.92 -0.48
N LEU A 136 2.49 9.88 -0.75
CA LEU A 136 3.63 9.79 -1.65
C LEU A 136 4.90 9.96 -0.83
N ASP A 137 5.75 8.93 -0.78
CA ASP A 137 6.90 8.92 0.14
C ASP A 137 8.05 9.81 -0.31
N GLN A 138 8.17 10.06 -1.63
CA GLN A 138 9.20 10.96 -2.21
C GLN A 138 10.59 10.63 -1.68
N ILE A 139 11.10 9.45 -1.99
CA ILE A 139 12.38 8.95 -1.52
C ILE A 139 13.39 8.79 -2.66
N ASN A 140 14.65 8.77 -2.29
CA ASN A 140 15.76 8.54 -3.21
C ASN A 140 16.07 7.04 -3.39
N GLU A 141 17.07 6.73 -4.20
CA GLU A 141 17.53 5.37 -4.50
C GLU A 141 18.03 4.59 -3.29
N ASN A 142 18.31 5.26 -2.15
CA ASN A 142 18.70 4.65 -0.89
C ASN A 142 17.49 4.40 0.03
N PHE A 143 16.27 4.55 -0.47
CA PHE A 143 15.03 4.47 0.29
C PHE A 143 14.95 5.48 1.45
N MET A 144 15.51 6.67 1.25
CA MET A 144 15.51 7.77 2.23
C MET A 144 14.85 9.01 1.65
N PRO A 145 14.16 9.82 2.48
CA PRO A 145 13.61 11.09 2.04
C PRO A 145 14.69 12.00 1.44
N TYR A 146 14.33 12.75 0.42
CA TYR A 146 15.21 13.77 -0.13
C TYR A 146 15.49 14.89 0.88
N GLU A 147 16.74 15.29 1.02
CA GLU A 147 17.14 16.34 1.98
C GLU A 147 16.52 17.69 1.70
N ASP A 148 16.30 17.99 0.44
CA ASP A 148 15.71 19.23 -0.04
C ASP A 148 14.18 19.17 -0.21
N TYR A 149 13.54 18.04 0.16
CA TYR A 149 12.10 17.85 0.00
C TYR A 149 11.45 17.37 1.30
N ARG A 150 11.40 18.26 2.28
CA ARG A 150 10.83 18.00 3.59
C ARG A 150 9.38 18.44 3.63
N GLN A 151 8.51 17.60 3.09
CA GLN A 151 7.06 17.80 3.07
C GLN A 151 6.34 16.46 2.97
N VAL A 152 5.05 16.50 3.22
CA VAL A 152 4.15 15.36 3.04
C VAL A 152 3.24 15.66 1.87
N ASP A 153 3.28 14.82 0.86
CA ASP A 153 2.35 14.87 -0.27
C ASP A 153 1.34 13.74 -0.20
N VAL A 154 0.09 14.07 -0.48
CA VAL A 154 -1.00 13.10 -0.57
C VAL A 154 -1.75 13.33 -1.88
N ALA A 155 -1.72 12.34 -2.76
CA ALA A 155 -2.56 12.36 -3.97
C ALA A 155 -4.01 12.08 -3.59
N VAL A 156 -4.92 12.97 -3.97
CA VAL A 156 -6.36 12.79 -3.83
C VAL A 156 -6.93 12.38 -5.17
N ILE A 157 -7.42 11.15 -5.25
CA ILE A 157 -7.89 10.52 -6.48
C ILE A 157 -9.40 10.28 -6.39
N ASP A 158 -10.14 10.78 -7.36
CA ASP A 158 -11.57 10.51 -7.48
C ASP A 158 -11.79 9.05 -7.89
N THR A 159 -12.49 8.29 -7.06
CA THR A 159 -12.69 6.86 -7.30
C THR A 159 -13.73 6.54 -8.39
N LYS A 160 -14.50 7.52 -8.87
CA LYS A 160 -15.45 7.34 -10.00
C LYS A 160 -14.76 7.53 -11.33
N THR A 161 -13.89 8.53 -11.42
CA THR A 161 -13.21 8.91 -12.68
C THR A 161 -11.80 8.35 -12.78
N ASP A 162 -11.24 7.83 -11.69
CA ASP A 162 -9.86 7.33 -11.57
C ASP A 162 -8.81 8.40 -11.92
N LYS A 163 -9.10 9.66 -11.57
CA LYS A 163 -8.21 10.79 -11.86
C LYS A 163 -7.71 11.45 -10.58
N VAL A 164 -6.44 11.85 -10.59
CA VAL A 164 -5.90 12.73 -9.55
C VAL A 164 -6.60 14.08 -9.64
N GLN A 165 -7.29 14.48 -8.57
CA GLN A 165 -7.95 15.77 -8.47
C GLN A 165 -7.01 16.87 -7.98
N LYS A 166 -6.20 16.54 -6.96
CA LYS A 166 -5.24 17.46 -6.34
C LYS A 166 -4.14 16.69 -5.63
N ILE A 167 -3.04 17.37 -5.36
CA ILE A 167 -2.05 16.96 -4.36
C ILE A 167 -2.21 17.88 -3.15
N ILE A 168 -2.43 17.29 -1.99
CA ILE A 168 -2.32 17.99 -0.71
C ILE A 168 -0.86 17.96 -0.31
N SER A 169 -0.27 19.14 -0.05
CA SER A 169 1.13 19.24 0.37
C SER A 169 1.21 19.96 1.71
N GLU A 170 1.71 19.29 2.73
CA GLU A 170 2.04 19.87 4.02
C GLU A 170 3.55 20.13 4.08
N LYS A 171 3.94 21.43 4.18
CA LYS A 171 5.33 21.90 4.09
C LYS A 171 5.83 22.54 5.38
N THR A 172 4.92 22.94 6.24
CA THR A 172 5.21 23.79 7.39
C THR A 172 5.93 23.05 8.49
N SER A 173 5.47 21.83 8.79
CA SER A 173 6.02 20.98 9.84
C SER A 173 7.37 20.34 9.47
N LYS A 174 7.73 20.36 8.17
CA LYS A 174 8.91 19.68 7.63
C LYS A 174 8.92 18.18 7.94
N LEU A 175 7.76 17.59 8.04
CA LEU A 175 7.60 16.13 8.09
C LEU A 175 7.94 15.54 6.72
N SER A 176 8.24 14.27 6.70
CA SER A 176 8.53 13.52 5.46
C SER A 176 8.23 12.04 5.63
N PHE A 177 8.26 11.31 4.54
CA PHE A 177 8.05 9.87 4.51
C PHE A 177 6.70 9.47 5.13
N PRO A 178 5.58 9.91 4.54
CA PRO A 178 4.25 9.60 5.02
C PRO A 178 3.92 8.13 4.78
N THR A 179 3.57 7.41 5.84
CA THR A 179 3.37 5.97 5.85
C THR A 179 4.64 5.17 5.52
N ARG A 180 4.48 3.90 5.28
CA ARG A 180 5.50 2.99 4.74
C ARG A 180 4.77 1.94 3.90
N PRO A 181 5.38 1.52 2.80
CA PRO A 181 4.69 0.65 1.86
C PRO A 181 4.17 -0.65 2.47
N MET A 182 4.82 -1.20 3.49
CA MET A 182 4.45 -2.49 4.12
C MET A 182 3.66 -2.34 5.42
N LEU A 183 3.39 -1.12 5.88
CA LEU A 183 2.75 -0.85 7.18
C LEU A 183 1.42 -0.11 7.01
N ARG A 184 0.33 -0.87 6.82
CA ARG A 184 -1.01 -0.29 6.64
C ARG A 184 -1.54 0.49 7.85
N ASN A 185 -1.00 0.27 9.03
CA ASN A 185 -1.46 0.93 10.27
C ASN A 185 -0.92 2.36 10.43
N MET A 186 -0.15 2.87 9.46
CA MET A 186 0.39 4.24 9.49
C MET A 186 -0.58 5.27 8.88
N ILE A 187 -1.73 4.84 8.36
CA ILE A 187 -2.84 5.70 7.93
C ILE A 187 -4.15 5.13 8.49
N PHE A 188 -4.97 5.97 9.08
CA PHE A 188 -6.25 5.56 9.66
C PHE A 188 -7.22 6.75 9.73
N THR A 189 -8.48 6.47 9.98
CA THR A 189 -9.50 7.48 10.32
C THR A 189 -9.91 7.34 11.77
N ASP A 190 -10.23 8.47 12.40
CA ASP A 190 -10.86 8.50 13.71
C ASP A 190 -12.40 8.46 13.63
N GLU A 191 -13.07 8.63 14.78
CA GLU A 191 -14.54 8.65 14.91
C GLU A 191 -15.19 9.88 14.25
N HIS A 192 -14.43 10.92 13.93
CA HIS A 192 -14.89 12.12 13.21
C HIS A 192 -14.67 12.01 11.72
N ASN A 193 -14.14 10.87 11.26
CA ASN A 193 -13.75 10.62 9.87
C ASN A 193 -12.56 11.49 9.39
N ASP A 194 -11.75 11.99 10.31
CA ASP A 194 -10.50 12.67 10.02
C ASP A 194 -9.43 11.63 9.66
N ILE A 195 -8.66 11.87 8.60
CA ILE A 195 -7.57 10.97 8.20
C ILE A 195 -6.28 11.40 8.91
N TYR A 196 -5.65 10.46 9.59
CA TYR A 196 -4.34 10.64 10.20
C TYR A 196 -3.29 9.83 9.45
N ILE A 197 -2.16 10.46 9.13
CA ILE A 197 -1.03 9.88 8.42
C ILE A 197 0.20 10.00 9.30
N ALA A 198 0.75 8.87 9.73
CA ALA A 198 2.00 8.85 10.47
C ALA A 198 3.19 9.07 9.52
N CYS A 199 4.04 10.04 9.85
CA CYS A 199 5.21 10.40 9.09
C CYS A 199 6.47 9.98 9.87
N ALA A 200 7.23 9.05 9.32
CA ALA A 200 8.35 8.43 10.01
C ALA A 200 9.65 9.23 9.93
N GLY A 201 9.69 10.28 9.10
CA GLY A 201 10.91 11.03 8.85
C GLY A 201 12.02 10.11 8.34
N ASN A 202 13.20 10.19 8.94
CA ASN A 202 14.33 9.35 8.58
C ASN A 202 14.63 8.25 9.62
N PHE A 203 13.59 7.76 10.33
CA PHE A 203 13.68 6.69 11.35
C PHE A 203 14.73 6.92 12.44
N GLY A 204 15.12 8.18 12.68
CA GLY A 204 16.20 8.51 13.61
C GLY A 204 17.61 8.17 13.07
N LEU A 205 17.75 7.72 11.85
CA LEU A 205 19.04 7.37 11.25
C LEU A 205 19.89 8.60 10.88
N ASN A 206 19.24 9.76 10.72
CA ASN A 206 19.93 11.02 10.46
C ASN A 206 19.57 12.05 11.54
N PRO A 207 20.51 12.53 12.34
CA PRO A 207 20.23 13.48 13.42
C PRO A 207 19.71 14.85 12.92
N THR A 208 19.87 15.17 11.64
CA THR A 208 19.30 16.38 11.04
C THR A 208 17.84 16.21 10.58
N TYR A 209 17.29 15.00 10.64
CA TYR A 209 15.94 14.60 10.21
C TYR A 209 15.17 13.94 11.36
N LEU A 210 15.00 14.66 12.45
CA LEU A 210 14.30 14.12 13.61
C LEU A 210 12.78 14.38 13.59
N ASN A 211 12.28 15.11 12.58
CA ASN A 211 10.87 15.44 12.52
C ASN A 211 10.05 14.21 12.12
N ASN A 212 9.35 13.68 13.09
CA ASN A 212 8.30 12.68 12.91
C ASN A 212 7.01 13.17 13.58
N GLY A 213 5.89 12.64 13.16
CA GLY A 213 4.59 13.09 13.68
C GLY A 213 3.43 12.62 12.83
N PHE A 214 2.31 13.30 12.97
CA PHE A 214 1.11 13.02 12.22
C PHE A 214 0.67 14.22 11.39
N VAL A 215 0.24 13.97 10.16
CA VAL A 215 -0.57 14.89 9.38
C VAL A 215 -2.03 14.49 9.53
N CYS A 216 -2.89 15.47 9.79
CA CYS A 216 -4.34 15.31 9.84
C CYS A 216 -4.96 15.95 8.60
N ILE A 217 -5.87 15.22 7.93
CA ILE A 217 -6.73 15.72 6.86
C ILE A 217 -8.16 15.69 7.39
N PRO A 218 -8.74 16.83 7.82
CA PRO A 218 -10.08 16.89 8.40
C PRO A 218 -11.14 16.36 7.46
N ALA A 219 -12.23 15.84 8.02
CA ALA A 219 -13.40 15.45 7.26
C ALA A 219 -13.99 16.67 6.52
N GLY A 220 -14.41 16.46 5.28
CA GLY A 220 -14.99 17.52 4.45
C GLY A 220 -14.00 18.54 3.86
N SER A 221 -12.68 18.29 4.00
CA SER A 221 -11.62 19.15 3.43
C SER A 221 -11.18 18.68 2.01
#